data_516afb8e969d4b06599b0a1764b6f7a1
#
_entry.id   516afb8e969d4b06599b0a1764b6f7a1
#
_cell.length_a   1.000
_cell.length_b   1.000
_cell.length_c   1.000
_cell.angle_alpha   90.00
_cell.angle_beta   90.00
_cell.angle_gamma   90.00
#
_symmetry.space_group_name_H-M   'P 1'
#
loop_
_entity.id
_entity.type
_entity.pdbx_description
1 polymer ?
#
loop_
_entity_poly.entity_id
_entity_poly.type
_entity_poly.pdbx_seq_one_letter_code
_entity_poly.pdbx_strand_id
1 'polypeptide(L)'
;MEQTYMKEKPILPLLLSMAAPMILSMLVNSLYNIIDSIFVAKISEDAMTALSLVFPIQNVVNSVAVGFGIGINVMIAFCLGANQREQADKAASQGMFLSIVHGIILSITGILIMPSFLKLFTNNQDTLSLGLRYSNIVLLFSIIIHVEITFEKYFQAMGMMVVSMLSMLCGCILNIILDPVLIFGIGPFPRLGIEGAAIATGIGQCSTLLIYILFYIFKKPPVTIRKHLLLPEKNVCIRLYGVGIPGALNMALPSLLISALNGILASISETGVIILGIYYKLQTFLYLSVNGMIQGMRPLMGYNYGAKEYKRVNNIYRLALTIAIGIMAAGTLLFIFTPETFMKMFTTQETTIAAGASALRIISCGFIVSSVSVVSSGALEALGKGNESLVVSLLRYLVIIVPLAFVLNRFIGANGVWHSFWITETVTAFVAYGIYRKALHNK
;
A
#
# COMPACT_ATOMS: atom_id res chain seq x y z
N MET A 1 10.19 -22.42 16.98
CA MET A 1 8.93 -23.03 16.51
C MET A 1 9.12 -23.39 15.05
N GLU A 2 8.95 -24.66 14.72
CA GLU A 2 8.93 -25.07 13.31
C GLU A 2 7.72 -24.45 12.65
N GLN A 3 7.90 -23.86 11.46
CA GLN A 3 6.82 -23.17 10.76
C GLN A 3 5.90 -24.13 10.00
N THR A 4 5.94 -25.41 10.33
CA THR A 4 5.06 -26.46 9.79
C THR A 4 3.58 -26.15 9.95
N TYR A 5 3.21 -25.30 10.94
CA TYR A 5 1.83 -24.89 11.15
C TYR A 5 1.21 -24.19 9.91
N MET A 6 2.02 -23.52 9.05
CA MET A 6 1.53 -22.91 7.81
C MET A 6 1.08 -23.96 6.78
N LYS A 7 1.63 -25.18 6.88
CA LYS A 7 1.29 -26.32 6.03
C LYS A 7 0.17 -27.18 6.62
N GLU A 8 0.08 -27.29 7.96
CA GLU A 8 -0.74 -28.29 8.62
C GLU A 8 -2.09 -27.77 9.12
N LYS A 9 -2.14 -26.53 9.64
CA LYS A 9 -3.37 -25.96 10.23
C LYS A 9 -4.48 -25.77 9.19
N PRO A 10 -5.77 -25.85 9.59
CA PRO A 10 -6.90 -25.50 8.73
C PRO A 10 -6.75 -24.11 8.12
N ILE A 11 -7.05 -23.97 6.83
CA ILE A 11 -6.73 -22.76 6.05
C ILE A 11 -7.50 -21.54 6.56
N LEU A 12 -8.81 -21.68 6.82
CA LEU A 12 -9.66 -20.54 7.20
C LEU A 12 -9.19 -19.87 8.51
N PRO A 13 -9.07 -20.56 9.65
CA PRO A 13 -8.60 -19.91 10.88
C PRO A 13 -7.17 -19.40 10.74
N LEU A 14 -6.32 -20.08 9.96
CA LEU A 14 -4.96 -19.66 9.72
C LEU A 14 -4.91 -18.35 8.90
N LEU A 15 -5.66 -18.27 7.79
CA LEU A 15 -5.74 -17.05 6.97
C LEU A 15 -6.32 -15.88 7.78
N LEU A 16 -7.39 -16.10 8.55
CA LEU A 16 -7.98 -15.07 9.39
C LEU A 16 -7.03 -14.58 10.48
N SER A 17 -6.28 -15.50 11.13
CA SER A 17 -5.29 -15.12 12.15
C SER A 17 -4.14 -14.28 11.60
N MET A 18 -3.86 -14.38 10.30
CA MET A 18 -2.86 -13.57 9.63
C MET A 18 -3.44 -12.29 9.02
N ALA A 19 -4.64 -12.37 8.46
CA ALA A 19 -5.27 -11.23 7.80
C ALA A 19 -5.82 -10.20 8.79
N ALA A 20 -6.47 -10.62 9.88
CA ALA A 20 -7.11 -9.71 10.82
C ALA A 20 -6.12 -8.70 11.46
N PRO A 21 -4.92 -9.10 11.94
CA PRO A 21 -3.93 -8.13 12.40
C PRO A 21 -3.52 -7.12 11.33
N MET A 22 -3.39 -7.57 10.07
CA MET A 22 -2.99 -6.68 8.96
C MET A 22 -4.09 -5.71 8.56
N ILE A 23 -5.34 -6.16 8.53
CA ILE A 23 -6.49 -5.30 8.30
C ILE A 23 -6.56 -4.20 9.37
N LEU A 24 -6.44 -4.58 10.64
CA LEU A 24 -6.45 -3.63 11.75
C LEU A 24 -5.30 -2.62 11.64
N SER A 25 -4.08 -3.10 11.35
CA SER A 25 -2.92 -2.24 11.14
C SER A 25 -3.13 -1.21 10.04
N MET A 26 -3.68 -1.64 8.89
CA MET A 26 -3.95 -0.74 7.77
C MET A 26 -5.04 0.28 8.09
N LEU A 27 -6.08 -0.11 8.83
CA LEU A 27 -7.14 0.81 9.27
C LEU A 27 -6.57 1.89 10.21
N VAL A 28 -5.76 1.48 11.20
CA VAL A 28 -5.14 2.42 12.14
C VAL A 28 -4.14 3.32 11.43
N ASN A 29 -3.36 2.79 10.50
CA ASN A 29 -2.44 3.57 9.67
C ASN A 29 -3.18 4.62 8.83
N SER A 30 -4.32 4.26 8.24
CA SER A 30 -5.15 5.23 7.50
C SER A 30 -5.73 6.30 8.42
N LEU A 31 -6.17 5.92 9.61
CA LEU A 31 -6.73 6.85 10.59
C LEU A 31 -5.68 7.85 11.09
N TYR A 32 -4.46 7.38 11.41
CA TYR A 32 -3.40 8.29 11.85
C TYR A 32 -3.02 9.30 10.77
N ASN A 33 -2.95 8.89 9.48
CA ASN A 33 -2.67 9.82 8.38
C ASN A 33 -3.73 10.93 8.25
N ILE A 34 -5.01 10.60 8.53
CA ILE A 34 -6.08 11.60 8.55
C ILE A 34 -5.91 12.56 9.73
N ILE A 35 -5.59 12.03 10.91
CA ILE A 35 -5.40 12.84 12.13
C ILE A 35 -4.21 13.79 11.97
N ASP A 36 -3.08 13.32 11.47
CA ASP A 36 -1.89 14.14 11.16
C ASP A 36 -2.25 15.29 10.20
N SER A 37 -2.96 14.98 9.11
CA SER A 37 -3.42 16.01 8.17
C SER A 37 -4.33 17.05 8.81
N ILE A 38 -5.21 16.65 9.74
CA ILE A 38 -6.07 17.57 10.50
C ILE A 38 -5.24 18.51 11.38
N PHE A 39 -4.19 18.02 12.04
CA PHE A 39 -3.32 18.86 12.85
C PHE A 39 -2.51 19.83 11.99
N VAL A 40 -1.97 19.39 10.87
CA VAL A 40 -1.25 20.26 9.92
C VAL A 40 -2.17 21.33 9.33
N ALA A 41 -3.43 21.00 8.99
CA ALA A 41 -4.41 21.97 8.50
C ALA A 41 -4.73 23.08 9.52
N LYS A 42 -4.57 22.81 10.82
CA LYS A 42 -4.74 23.83 11.88
C LYS A 42 -3.55 24.78 12.02
N ILE A 43 -2.42 24.52 11.37
CA ILE A 43 -1.26 25.43 11.38
C ILE A 43 -1.54 26.62 10.46
N SER A 44 -1.79 26.36 9.17
CA SER A 44 -2.16 27.32 8.13
C SER A 44 -2.58 26.60 6.85
N GLU A 45 -3.24 27.31 5.93
CA GLU A 45 -3.54 26.81 4.58
C GLU A 45 -2.26 26.52 3.78
N ASP A 46 -1.24 27.36 3.93
CA ASP A 46 0.07 27.16 3.29
C ASP A 46 0.76 25.89 3.80
N ALA A 47 0.65 25.56 5.08
CA ALA A 47 1.19 24.33 5.63
C ALA A 47 0.49 23.09 5.06
N MET A 48 -0.83 23.13 4.92
CA MET A 48 -1.59 22.04 4.31
C MET A 48 -1.27 21.89 2.81
N THR A 49 -1.10 23.01 2.10
CA THR A 49 -0.67 23.03 0.70
C THR A 49 0.73 22.44 0.56
N ALA A 50 1.67 22.85 1.41
CA ALA A 50 3.03 22.33 1.45
C ALA A 50 3.07 20.81 1.67
N LEU A 51 2.31 20.31 2.65
CA LEU A 51 2.17 18.87 2.91
C LEU A 51 1.67 18.12 1.67
N SER A 52 0.65 18.66 1.02
CA SER A 52 0.05 18.06 -0.19
C SER A 52 1.04 18.01 -1.37
N LEU A 53 1.87 19.04 -1.53
CA LEU A 53 2.90 19.09 -2.57
C LEU A 53 4.08 18.14 -2.30
N VAL A 54 4.42 17.89 -1.04
CA VAL A 54 5.50 16.95 -0.65
C VAL A 54 5.04 15.49 -0.76
N PHE A 55 3.75 15.22 -0.57
CA PHE A 55 3.17 13.89 -0.53
C PHE A 55 3.55 12.96 -1.70
N PRO A 56 3.59 13.40 -2.98
CA PRO A 56 4.00 12.53 -4.09
C PRO A 56 5.40 11.94 -3.93
N ILE A 57 6.36 12.73 -3.44
CA ILE A 57 7.74 12.26 -3.22
C ILE A 57 7.79 11.27 -2.05
N GLN A 58 7.07 11.54 -0.95
CA GLN A 58 6.93 10.58 0.15
C GLN A 58 6.31 9.26 -0.33
N ASN A 59 5.31 9.34 -1.21
CA ASN A 59 4.67 8.15 -1.77
C ASN A 59 5.64 7.32 -2.64
N VAL A 60 6.56 7.95 -3.37
CA VAL A 60 7.63 7.24 -4.08
C VAL A 60 8.55 6.51 -3.11
N VAL A 61 9.00 7.17 -2.03
CA VAL A 61 9.82 6.54 -0.98
C VAL A 61 9.12 5.32 -0.39
N ASN A 62 7.86 5.46 0.00
CA ASN A 62 7.06 4.37 0.56
C ASN A 62 6.83 3.25 -0.47
N SER A 63 6.55 3.57 -1.73
CA SER A 63 6.33 2.58 -2.79
C SER A 63 7.55 1.71 -3.03
N VAL A 64 8.75 2.31 -3.03
CA VAL A 64 10.01 1.57 -3.17
C VAL A 64 10.24 0.68 -1.94
N ALA A 65 10.05 1.21 -0.73
CA ALA A 65 10.25 0.45 0.50
C ALA A 65 9.28 -0.75 0.61
N VAL A 66 7.99 -0.52 0.37
CA VAL A 66 6.95 -1.58 0.43
C VAL A 66 7.15 -2.59 -0.69
N GLY A 67 7.37 -2.12 -1.93
CA GLY A 67 7.56 -3.01 -3.08
C GLY A 67 8.77 -3.92 -2.90
N PHE A 68 9.93 -3.36 -2.53
CA PHE A 68 11.12 -4.15 -2.27
C PHE A 68 10.93 -5.09 -1.07
N GLY A 69 10.24 -4.62 -0.02
CA GLY A 69 9.86 -5.44 1.13
C GLY A 69 8.99 -6.63 0.76
N ILE A 70 8.06 -6.50 -0.23
CA ILE A 70 7.28 -7.63 -0.75
C ILE A 70 8.22 -8.69 -1.35
N GLY A 71 9.25 -8.27 -2.10
CA GLY A 71 10.26 -9.19 -2.63
C GLY A 71 10.98 -9.98 -1.52
N ILE A 72 11.35 -9.31 -0.43
CA ILE A 72 11.97 -9.94 0.75
C ILE A 72 10.99 -10.94 1.38
N ASN A 73 9.74 -10.54 1.62
CA ASN A 73 8.70 -11.38 2.20
C ASN A 73 8.50 -12.67 1.40
N VAL A 74 8.30 -12.54 0.09
CA VAL A 74 8.04 -13.68 -0.80
C VAL A 74 9.23 -14.64 -0.84
N MET A 75 10.46 -14.13 -0.95
CA MET A 75 11.63 -14.97 -1.01
C MET A 75 11.88 -15.71 0.31
N ILE A 76 11.74 -15.04 1.45
CA ILE A 76 11.88 -15.68 2.77
C ILE A 76 10.80 -16.77 2.95
N ALA A 77 9.53 -16.44 2.69
CA ALA A 77 8.43 -17.40 2.85
C ALA A 77 8.62 -18.64 1.95
N PHE A 78 9.00 -18.44 0.69
CA PHE A 78 9.30 -19.53 -0.24
C PHE A 78 10.46 -20.42 0.27
N CYS A 79 11.58 -19.81 0.67
CA CYS A 79 12.75 -20.55 1.15
C CYS A 79 12.46 -21.34 2.42
N LEU A 80 11.65 -20.80 3.34
CA LEU A 80 11.20 -21.50 4.53
C LEU A 80 10.34 -22.73 4.19
N GLY A 81 9.39 -22.55 3.23
CA GLY A 81 8.58 -23.67 2.74
C GLY A 81 9.40 -24.76 2.06
N ALA A 82 10.46 -24.37 1.34
CA ALA A 82 11.39 -25.28 0.68
C ALA A 82 12.45 -25.90 1.61
N ASN A 83 12.42 -25.63 2.93
CA ASN A 83 13.44 -26.01 3.92
C ASN A 83 14.85 -25.46 3.62
N GLN A 84 14.96 -24.34 2.92
CA GLN A 84 16.21 -23.70 2.52
C GLN A 84 16.55 -22.53 3.47
N ARG A 85 16.82 -22.82 4.74
CA ARG A 85 17.05 -21.80 5.79
C ARG A 85 18.19 -20.84 5.45
N GLU A 86 19.31 -21.33 4.92
CA GLU A 86 20.44 -20.48 4.55
C GLU A 86 20.05 -19.47 3.46
N GLN A 87 19.22 -19.88 2.49
CA GLN A 87 18.73 -18.97 1.46
C GLN A 87 17.74 -17.94 2.04
N ALA A 88 16.96 -18.31 3.05
CA ALA A 88 16.11 -17.37 3.78
C ALA A 88 16.95 -16.35 4.57
N ASP A 89 18.03 -16.79 5.24
CA ASP A 89 18.97 -15.91 5.94
C ASP A 89 19.67 -14.95 4.96
N LYS A 90 20.06 -15.43 3.76
CA LYS A 90 20.61 -14.59 2.69
C LYS A 90 19.60 -13.56 2.22
N ALA A 91 18.34 -13.96 1.95
CA ALA A 91 17.28 -13.04 1.54
C ALA A 91 17.03 -11.95 2.57
N ALA A 92 16.99 -12.30 3.86
CA ALA A 92 16.82 -11.36 4.95
C ALA A 92 18.03 -10.40 5.09
N SER A 93 19.26 -10.94 5.05
CA SER A 93 20.48 -10.15 5.24
C SER A 93 20.75 -9.20 4.08
N GLN A 94 20.72 -9.72 2.85
CA GLN A 94 20.92 -8.89 1.65
C GLN A 94 19.75 -7.94 1.41
N GLY A 95 18.51 -8.37 1.68
CA GLY A 95 17.35 -7.51 1.64
C GLY A 95 17.47 -6.33 2.60
N MET A 96 17.91 -6.56 3.84
CA MET A 96 18.16 -5.49 4.82
C MET A 96 19.25 -4.52 4.34
N PHE A 97 20.37 -5.03 3.85
CA PHE A 97 21.45 -4.20 3.33
C PHE A 97 20.99 -3.33 2.15
N LEU A 98 20.32 -3.92 1.16
CA LEU A 98 19.79 -3.20 0.00
C LEU A 98 18.74 -2.18 0.39
N SER A 99 17.88 -2.48 1.37
CA SER A 99 16.89 -1.52 1.89
C SER A 99 17.54 -0.28 2.51
N ILE A 100 18.63 -0.46 3.26
CA ILE A 100 19.41 0.66 3.79
C ILE A 100 19.99 1.49 2.64
N VAL A 101 20.55 0.85 1.62
CA VAL A 101 21.08 1.53 0.43
C VAL A 101 19.99 2.32 -0.29
N HIS A 102 18.80 1.72 -0.51
CA HIS A 102 17.67 2.45 -1.10
C HIS A 102 17.25 3.65 -0.25
N GLY A 103 17.16 3.48 1.06
CA GLY A 103 16.83 4.57 1.99
C GLY A 103 17.81 5.73 1.90
N ILE A 104 19.12 5.44 1.82
CA ILE A 104 20.18 6.46 1.66
C ILE A 104 20.05 7.16 0.31
N ILE A 105 19.91 6.40 -0.78
CA ILE A 105 19.79 6.97 -2.13
C ILE A 105 18.55 7.86 -2.23
N LEU A 106 17.40 7.39 -1.75
CA LEU A 106 16.15 8.15 -1.82
C LEU A 106 16.15 9.36 -0.87
N SER A 107 16.81 9.28 0.29
CA SER A 107 17.03 10.43 1.16
C SER A 107 17.81 11.52 0.44
N ILE A 108 19.00 11.19 -0.09
CA ILE A 108 19.88 12.14 -0.76
C ILE A 108 19.20 12.72 -2.01
N THR A 109 18.72 11.86 -2.91
CA THR A 109 18.09 12.29 -4.17
C THR A 109 16.81 13.09 -3.93
N GLY A 110 16.00 12.68 -2.94
CA GLY A 110 14.78 13.39 -2.57
C GLY A 110 15.07 14.79 -2.06
N ILE A 111 16.04 14.96 -1.15
CA ILE A 111 16.44 16.28 -0.63
C ILE A 111 16.99 17.17 -1.76
N LEU A 112 17.80 16.63 -2.67
CA LEU A 112 18.36 17.39 -3.77
C LEU A 112 17.32 17.84 -4.81
N ILE A 113 16.33 17.00 -5.08
CA ILE A 113 15.30 17.26 -6.10
C ILE A 113 14.19 18.15 -5.55
N MET A 114 13.89 18.09 -4.25
CA MET A 114 12.74 18.75 -3.63
C MET A 114 12.64 20.25 -3.93
N PRO A 115 13.71 21.06 -3.86
CA PRO A 115 13.60 22.50 -4.14
C PRO A 115 13.11 22.79 -5.57
N SER A 116 13.64 22.07 -6.56
CA SER A 116 13.24 22.20 -7.96
C SER A 116 11.82 21.68 -8.19
N PHE A 117 11.48 20.56 -7.56
CA PHE A 117 10.16 19.95 -7.64
C PHE A 117 9.06 20.90 -7.11
N LEU A 118 9.23 21.46 -5.91
CA LEU A 118 8.23 22.36 -5.33
C LEU A 118 8.04 23.63 -6.15
N LYS A 119 9.12 24.20 -6.72
CA LYS A 119 9.07 25.38 -7.60
C LYS A 119 8.26 25.15 -8.88
N LEU A 120 8.05 23.92 -9.33
CA LEU A 120 7.19 23.61 -10.47
C LEU A 120 5.69 23.80 -10.16
N PHE A 121 5.32 23.70 -8.88
CA PHE A 121 3.91 23.69 -8.47
C PHE A 121 3.48 24.94 -7.68
N THR A 122 4.42 25.70 -7.11
CA THR A 122 4.07 26.90 -6.35
C THR A 122 5.10 28.01 -6.52
N ASN A 123 4.59 29.26 -6.61
CA ASN A 123 5.36 30.49 -6.55
C ASN A 123 5.25 31.17 -5.16
N ASN A 124 4.40 30.65 -4.27
CA ASN A 124 4.23 31.17 -2.91
C ASN A 124 5.47 30.78 -2.07
N GLN A 125 6.18 31.81 -1.58
CA GLN A 125 7.44 31.64 -0.82
C GLN A 125 7.20 30.98 0.53
N ASP A 126 6.06 31.24 1.18
CA ASP A 126 5.71 30.63 2.47
C ASP A 126 5.44 29.13 2.30
N THR A 127 4.62 28.76 1.32
CA THR A 127 4.37 27.35 0.95
C THR A 127 5.67 26.62 0.58
N LEU A 128 6.56 27.26 -0.21
CA LEU A 128 7.84 26.70 -0.60
C LEU A 128 8.75 26.46 0.62
N SER A 129 8.87 27.48 1.47
CA SER A 129 9.69 27.39 2.70
C SER A 129 9.18 26.29 3.64
N LEU A 130 7.88 26.24 3.91
CA LEU A 130 7.25 25.21 4.75
C LEU A 130 7.43 23.80 4.14
N GLY A 131 7.25 23.68 2.83
CA GLY A 131 7.46 22.41 2.11
C GLY A 131 8.89 21.89 2.20
N LEU A 132 9.89 22.78 2.07
CA LEU A 132 11.30 22.40 2.20
C LEU A 132 11.66 22.02 3.64
N ARG A 133 11.18 22.76 4.63
CA ARG A 133 11.42 22.47 6.07
C ARG A 133 10.82 21.12 6.44
N TYR A 134 9.58 20.82 6.02
CA TYR A 134 8.92 19.55 6.24
C TYR A 134 9.64 18.40 5.52
N SER A 135 9.85 18.54 4.21
CA SER A 135 10.40 17.47 3.37
C SER A 135 11.82 17.09 3.74
N ASN A 136 12.68 18.04 4.10
CA ASN A 136 14.05 17.74 4.53
C ASN A 136 14.08 16.82 5.75
N ILE A 137 13.19 17.04 6.71
CA ILE A 137 13.10 16.18 7.91
C ILE A 137 12.57 14.80 7.51
N VAL A 138 11.43 14.73 6.82
CA VAL A 138 10.81 13.44 6.46
C VAL A 138 11.71 12.61 5.56
N LEU A 139 12.42 13.24 4.61
CA LEU A 139 13.33 12.52 3.72
C LEU A 139 14.58 11.99 4.42
N LEU A 140 15.05 12.63 5.50
CA LEU A 140 16.10 12.07 6.35
C LEU A 140 15.65 10.77 7.03
N PHE A 141 14.36 10.65 7.38
CA PHE A 141 13.80 9.42 7.94
C PHE A 141 13.58 8.31 6.90
N SER A 142 13.83 8.56 5.60
CA SER A 142 13.68 7.52 4.56
C SER A 142 14.47 6.24 4.87
N ILE A 143 15.65 6.36 5.48
CA ILE A 143 16.45 5.19 5.90
C ILE A 143 15.69 4.38 6.94
N ILE A 144 15.12 5.05 7.94
CA ILE A 144 14.35 4.42 9.01
C ILE A 144 13.11 3.72 8.42
N ILE A 145 12.40 4.38 7.51
CA ILE A 145 11.22 3.81 6.81
C ILE A 145 11.60 2.51 6.08
N HIS A 146 12.70 2.50 5.34
CA HIS A 146 13.13 1.31 4.59
C HIS A 146 13.52 0.15 5.51
N VAL A 147 14.20 0.44 6.61
CA VAL A 147 14.58 -0.59 7.60
C VAL A 147 13.34 -1.11 8.34
N GLU A 148 12.45 -0.22 8.75
CA GLU A 148 11.19 -0.55 9.43
C GLU A 148 10.32 -1.45 8.57
N ILE A 149 10.06 -1.06 7.32
CA ILE A 149 9.25 -1.86 6.37
C ILE A 149 9.93 -3.19 6.07
N THR A 150 11.25 -3.23 6.01
CA THR A 150 11.99 -4.50 5.85
C THR A 150 11.74 -5.43 7.03
N PHE A 151 11.78 -4.95 8.27
CA PHE A 151 11.44 -5.75 9.44
C PHE A 151 9.97 -6.16 9.44
N GLU A 152 9.06 -5.27 9.05
CA GLU A 152 7.65 -5.59 8.89
C GLU A 152 7.48 -6.81 7.96
N LYS A 153 8.06 -6.73 6.75
CA LYS A 153 7.92 -7.79 5.74
C LYS A 153 8.67 -9.06 6.12
N TYR A 154 9.77 -8.93 6.83
CA TYR A 154 10.52 -10.03 7.43
C TYR A 154 9.68 -10.81 8.45
N PHE A 155 9.03 -10.13 9.42
CA PHE A 155 8.16 -10.78 10.39
C PHE A 155 6.91 -11.37 9.74
N GLN A 156 6.33 -10.65 8.78
CA GLN A 156 5.19 -11.16 8.00
C GLN A 156 5.54 -12.45 7.25
N ALA A 157 6.73 -12.55 6.65
CA ALA A 157 7.19 -13.74 5.93
C ALA A 157 7.21 -15.00 6.81
N MET A 158 7.45 -14.82 8.10
CA MET A 158 7.43 -15.90 9.10
C MET A 158 6.05 -16.12 9.74
N GLY A 159 5.01 -15.41 9.27
CA GLY A 159 3.66 -15.50 9.83
C GLY A 159 3.47 -14.79 11.16
N MET A 160 4.42 -13.95 11.58
CA MET A 160 4.37 -13.22 12.85
C MET A 160 3.60 -11.89 12.69
N MET A 161 2.36 -11.94 12.17
CA MET A 161 1.55 -10.76 11.86
C MET A 161 1.22 -9.89 13.07
N VAL A 162 1.04 -10.53 14.25
CA VAL A 162 0.77 -9.81 15.50
C VAL A 162 1.96 -8.91 15.88
N VAL A 163 3.19 -9.33 15.62
CA VAL A 163 4.38 -8.49 15.83
C VAL A 163 4.32 -7.25 14.95
N SER A 164 4.00 -7.44 13.66
CA SER A 164 3.85 -6.32 12.73
C SER A 164 2.75 -5.36 13.17
N MET A 165 1.59 -5.89 13.58
CA MET A 165 0.48 -5.09 14.08
C MET A 165 0.88 -4.27 15.33
N LEU A 166 1.44 -4.92 16.34
CA LEU A 166 1.79 -4.23 17.59
C LEU A 166 2.85 -3.15 17.38
N SER A 167 3.87 -3.43 16.56
CA SER A 167 4.92 -2.45 16.25
C SER A 167 4.33 -1.22 15.55
N MET A 168 3.52 -1.43 14.52
CA MET A 168 2.87 -0.34 13.79
C MET A 168 1.89 0.45 14.68
N LEU A 169 1.06 -0.23 15.48
CA LEU A 169 0.13 0.42 16.41
C LEU A 169 0.85 1.35 17.38
N CYS A 170 1.95 0.90 17.98
CA CYS A 170 2.72 1.72 18.90
C CYS A 170 3.28 2.98 18.22
N GLY A 171 3.81 2.86 16.99
CA GLY A 171 4.29 4.01 16.22
C GLY A 171 3.17 5.00 15.89
N CYS A 172 2.02 4.51 15.42
CA CYS A 172 0.86 5.33 15.11
C CYS A 172 0.32 6.06 16.35
N ILE A 173 0.18 5.37 17.48
CA ILE A 173 -0.30 5.97 18.74
C ILE A 173 0.67 7.05 19.22
N LEU A 174 1.98 6.76 19.19
CA LEU A 174 3.00 7.72 19.59
C LEU A 174 2.99 8.96 18.70
N ASN A 175 2.86 8.78 17.38
CA ASN A 175 2.73 9.91 16.45
C ASN A 175 1.50 10.77 16.77
N ILE A 176 0.30 10.18 16.91
CA ILE A 176 -0.94 10.90 17.25
C ILE A 176 -0.79 11.73 18.55
N ILE A 177 -0.05 11.22 19.54
CA ILE A 177 0.21 11.94 20.79
C ILE A 177 1.22 13.07 20.57
N LEU A 178 2.28 12.82 19.80
CA LEU A 178 3.37 13.78 19.60
C LEU A 178 2.99 14.90 18.63
N ASP A 179 2.11 14.67 17.65
CA ASP A 179 1.69 15.69 16.70
C ASP A 179 1.21 16.97 17.40
N PRO A 180 0.17 16.97 18.23
CA PRO A 180 -0.27 18.20 18.88
C PRO A 180 0.78 18.77 19.83
N VAL A 181 1.60 17.93 20.47
CA VAL A 181 2.64 18.37 21.41
C VAL A 181 3.73 19.16 20.70
N LEU A 182 4.23 18.65 19.56
CA LEU A 182 5.33 19.27 18.83
C LEU A 182 4.85 20.36 17.86
N ILE A 183 3.67 20.20 17.27
CA ILE A 183 3.10 21.21 16.35
C ILE A 183 2.76 22.49 17.10
N PHE A 184 2.04 22.37 18.23
CA PHE A 184 1.50 23.53 18.95
C PHE A 184 2.34 23.96 20.15
N GLY A 185 3.31 23.16 20.58
CA GLY A 185 4.18 23.45 21.72
C GLY A 185 3.46 23.26 23.05
N ILE A 186 2.93 22.06 23.31
CA ILE A 186 2.23 21.75 24.56
C ILE A 186 3.22 21.34 25.63
N GLY A 187 3.09 21.91 26.84
CA GLY A 187 3.95 21.63 27.99
C GLY A 187 5.35 22.25 27.81
N PRO A 188 6.45 21.51 28.07
CA PRO A 188 7.82 22.03 27.98
C PRO A 188 8.38 22.11 26.55
N PHE A 189 7.62 21.70 25.54
CA PHE A 189 8.09 21.63 24.17
C PHE A 189 7.87 22.94 23.41
N PRO A 190 8.84 23.38 22.56
CA PRO A 190 8.67 24.54 21.71
C PRO A 190 7.64 24.28 20.62
N ARG A 191 6.98 25.34 20.16
CA ARG A 191 6.07 25.28 19.00
C ARG A 191 6.90 25.14 17.70
N LEU A 192 6.90 23.96 17.10
CA LEU A 192 7.68 23.65 15.89
C LEU A 192 6.86 23.76 14.59
N GLY A 193 5.53 23.88 14.68
CA GLY A 193 4.67 23.95 13.49
C GLY A 193 4.82 22.72 12.60
N ILE A 194 4.99 22.93 11.28
CA ILE A 194 5.07 21.84 10.30
C ILE A 194 6.30 20.92 10.51
N GLU A 195 7.40 21.45 11.04
CA GLU A 195 8.56 20.63 11.41
C GLU A 195 8.22 19.67 12.55
N GLY A 196 7.36 20.13 13.47
CA GLY A 196 6.84 19.30 14.57
C GLY A 196 6.10 18.07 14.07
N ALA A 197 5.26 18.22 13.03
CA ALA A 197 4.58 17.09 12.36
C ALA A 197 5.58 16.11 11.73
N ALA A 198 6.60 16.63 11.01
CA ALA A 198 7.64 15.81 10.41
C ALA A 198 8.46 15.02 11.44
N ILE A 199 8.81 15.67 12.56
CA ILE A 199 9.57 15.05 13.67
C ILE A 199 8.71 14.00 14.38
N ALA A 200 7.43 14.31 14.67
CA ALA A 200 6.50 13.37 15.30
C ALA A 200 6.34 12.09 14.47
N THR A 201 6.18 12.23 13.14
CA THR A 201 6.15 11.11 12.19
C THR A 201 7.44 10.31 12.26
N GLY A 202 8.61 10.96 12.22
CA GLY A 202 9.90 10.29 12.32
C GLY A 202 10.12 9.55 13.65
N ILE A 203 9.70 10.13 14.78
CA ILE A 203 9.77 9.47 16.10
C ILE A 203 8.83 8.27 16.14
N GLY A 204 7.62 8.37 15.57
CA GLY A 204 6.69 7.25 15.43
C GLY A 204 7.33 6.08 14.68
N GLN A 205 7.97 6.35 13.54
CA GLN A 205 8.68 5.35 12.74
C GLN A 205 9.88 4.74 13.48
N CYS A 206 10.67 5.57 14.19
CA CYS A 206 11.75 5.07 15.06
C CYS A 206 11.23 4.15 16.16
N SER A 207 10.09 4.48 16.75
CA SER A 207 9.43 3.68 17.79
C SER A 207 8.98 2.32 17.23
N THR A 208 8.33 2.32 16.06
CA THR A 208 7.96 1.09 15.35
C THR A 208 9.18 0.22 15.09
N LEU A 209 10.26 0.80 14.56
CA LEU A 209 11.51 0.10 14.31
C LEU A 209 12.13 -0.47 15.61
N LEU A 210 12.15 0.32 16.69
CA LEU A 210 12.66 -0.11 17.99
C LEU A 210 11.92 -1.36 18.47
N ILE A 211 10.60 -1.39 18.36
CA ILE A 211 9.79 -2.54 18.77
C ILE A 211 10.10 -3.76 17.91
N TYR A 212 10.28 -3.60 16.59
CA TYR A 212 10.73 -4.70 15.74
C TYR A 212 12.09 -5.25 16.17
N ILE A 213 13.05 -4.37 16.49
CA ILE A 213 14.38 -4.78 16.97
C ILE A 213 14.26 -5.54 18.30
N LEU A 214 13.43 -5.07 19.22
CA LEU A 214 13.19 -5.75 20.50
C LEU A 214 12.60 -7.15 20.25
N PHE A 215 11.58 -7.29 19.41
CA PHE A 215 11.04 -8.59 19.06
C PHE A 215 12.08 -9.47 18.37
N TYR A 216 12.93 -8.93 17.50
CA TYR A 216 14.00 -9.68 16.86
C TYR A 216 14.99 -10.26 17.87
N ILE A 217 15.38 -9.48 18.89
CA ILE A 217 16.32 -9.90 19.92
C ILE A 217 15.69 -10.95 20.86
N PHE A 218 14.47 -10.68 21.34
CA PHE A 218 13.85 -11.52 22.38
C PHE A 218 13.18 -12.79 21.84
N LYS A 219 12.58 -12.75 20.66
CA LYS A 219 11.86 -13.91 20.08
C LYS A 219 12.75 -14.88 19.32
N LYS A 220 13.99 -14.51 19.00
CA LYS A 220 14.96 -15.33 18.25
C LYS A 220 14.28 -16.02 17.06
N PRO A 221 13.87 -15.27 16.02
CA PRO A 221 13.13 -15.81 14.88
C PRO A 221 13.95 -16.88 14.12
N PRO A 222 13.28 -17.79 13.38
CA PRO A 222 13.95 -18.89 12.67
C PRO A 222 14.88 -18.44 11.55
N VAL A 223 14.64 -17.26 10.96
CA VAL A 223 15.52 -16.63 9.98
C VAL A 223 16.36 -15.58 10.69
N THR A 224 17.62 -15.46 10.34
CA THR A 224 18.54 -14.55 11.04
C THR A 224 19.28 -13.65 10.04
N ILE A 225 19.42 -12.37 10.40
CA ILE A 225 20.24 -11.41 9.65
C ILE A 225 21.68 -11.59 10.09
N ARG A 226 22.56 -12.04 9.17
CA ARG A 226 23.95 -12.38 9.46
C ARG A 226 24.92 -11.44 8.75
N LYS A 227 25.87 -10.89 9.47
CA LYS A 227 26.86 -9.92 8.92
C LYS A 227 27.63 -10.45 7.71
N HIS A 228 28.02 -11.72 7.71
CA HIS A 228 28.76 -12.33 6.60
C HIS A 228 27.92 -12.61 5.34
N LEU A 229 26.59 -12.49 5.43
CA LEU A 229 25.65 -12.67 4.31
C LEU A 229 25.11 -11.34 3.77
N LEU A 230 25.62 -10.20 4.20
CA LEU A 230 25.13 -8.88 3.78
C LEU A 230 25.49 -8.53 2.33
N LEU A 231 26.61 -9.05 1.82
CA LEU A 231 27.06 -8.72 0.48
C LEU A 231 26.11 -9.26 -0.58
N PRO A 232 25.64 -8.42 -1.53
CA PRO A 232 24.67 -8.80 -2.52
C PRO A 232 25.19 -9.90 -3.47
N GLU A 233 24.45 -11.00 -3.56
CA GLU A 233 24.66 -12.06 -4.54
C GLU A 233 23.70 -11.87 -5.73
N LYS A 234 24.20 -11.96 -6.97
CA LYS A 234 23.41 -11.75 -8.20
C LYS A 234 22.09 -12.53 -8.21
N ASN A 235 22.12 -13.81 -7.82
CA ASN A 235 20.92 -14.67 -7.85
C ASN A 235 19.88 -14.27 -6.82
N VAL A 236 20.30 -13.81 -5.64
CA VAL A 236 19.39 -13.30 -4.61
C VAL A 236 18.80 -11.97 -5.06
N CYS A 237 19.64 -11.05 -5.55
CA CYS A 237 19.19 -9.76 -6.07
C CYS A 237 18.15 -9.91 -7.19
N ILE A 238 18.39 -10.78 -8.17
CA ILE A 238 17.43 -11.01 -9.27
C ILE A 238 16.08 -11.45 -8.73
N ARG A 239 16.03 -12.31 -7.71
CA ARG A 239 14.78 -12.76 -7.10
C ARG A 239 14.10 -11.66 -6.29
N LEU A 240 14.85 -10.90 -5.49
CA LEU A 240 14.31 -9.79 -4.70
C LEU A 240 13.75 -8.70 -5.60
N TYR A 241 14.49 -8.24 -6.59
CA TYR A 241 14.07 -7.20 -7.52
C TYR A 241 13.01 -7.68 -8.51
N GLY A 242 13.01 -8.98 -8.88
CA GLY A 242 11.99 -9.57 -9.75
C GLY A 242 10.56 -9.51 -9.21
N VAL A 243 10.41 -9.35 -7.90
CA VAL A 243 9.12 -9.08 -7.24
C VAL A 243 9.08 -7.65 -6.72
N GLY A 244 10.19 -7.14 -6.22
CA GLY A 244 10.28 -5.83 -5.57
C GLY A 244 9.99 -4.66 -6.52
N ILE A 245 10.59 -4.64 -7.71
CA ILE A 245 10.34 -3.57 -8.70
C ILE A 245 8.88 -3.59 -9.18
N PRO A 246 8.33 -4.73 -9.64
CA PRO A 246 6.91 -4.82 -9.96
C PRO A 246 6.01 -4.39 -8.80
N GLY A 247 6.34 -4.79 -7.56
CA GLY A 247 5.59 -4.39 -6.36
C GLY A 247 5.60 -2.88 -6.13
N ALA A 248 6.75 -2.22 -6.29
CA ALA A 248 6.85 -0.76 -6.17
C ALA A 248 6.03 -0.04 -7.25
N LEU A 249 6.10 -0.52 -8.50
CA LEU A 249 5.30 0.03 -9.59
C LEU A 249 3.80 -0.18 -9.35
N ASN A 250 3.38 -1.36 -8.87
CA ASN A 250 1.99 -1.63 -8.51
C ASN A 250 1.44 -0.63 -7.48
N MET A 251 2.27 -0.19 -6.54
CA MET A 251 1.90 0.83 -5.54
C MET A 251 1.76 2.24 -6.12
N ALA A 252 2.49 2.56 -7.20
CA ALA A 252 2.47 3.87 -7.83
C ALA A 252 1.35 4.02 -8.89
N LEU A 253 0.94 2.93 -9.54
CA LEU A 253 -0.04 2.93 -10.63
C LEU A 253 -1.39 3.59 -10.29
N PRO A 254 -2.00 3.40 -9.11
CA PRO A 254 -3.25 4.07 -8.74
C PRO A 254 -3.15 5.60 -8.78
N SER A 255 -2.02 6.18 -8.40
CA SER A 255 -1.80 7.63 -8.44
C SER A 255 -1.77 8.15 -9.89
N LEU A 256 -1.15 7.40 -10.80
CA LEU A 256 -1.15 7.72 -12.22
C LEU A 256 -2.56 7.65 -12.83
N LEU A 257 -3.34 6.64 -12.45
CA LEU A 257 -4.74 6.54 -12.86
C LEU A 257 -5.56 7.75 -12.42
N ILE A 258 -5.45 8.11 -11.11
CA ILE A 258 -6.19 9.26 -10.57
C ILE A 258 -5.82 10.54 -11.34
N SER A 259 -4.55 10.77 -11.62
CA SER A 259 -4.09 11.92 -12.37
C SER A 259 -4.64 11.95 -13.81
N ALA A 260 -4.63 10.79 -14.49
CA ALA A 260 -5.15 10.68 -15.85
C ALA A 260 -6.67 10.92 -15.91
N LEU A 261 -7.43 10.32 -14.99
CA LEU A 261 -8.88 10.50 -14.92
C LEU A 261 -9.28 11.92 -14.51
N ASN A 262 -8.53 12.55 -13.59
CA ASN A 262 -8.73 13.96 -13.26
C ASN A 262 -8.52 14.85 -14.49
N GLY A 263 -7.49 14.59 -15.32
CA GLY A 263 -7.27 15.32 -16.57
C GLY A 263 -8.44 15.17 -17.54
N ILE A 264 -9.00 13.98 -17.69
CA ILE A 264 -10.18 13.74 -18.55
C ILE A 264 -11.40 14.47 -17.98
N LEU A 265 -11.68 14.34 -16.68
CA LEU A 265 -12.87 14.93 -16.06
C LEU A 265 -12.79 16.47 -15.98
N ALA A 266 -11.62 17.05 -15.71
CA ALA A 266 -11.42 18.49 -15.66
C ALA A 266 -11.75 19.17 -16.99
N SER A 267 -11.56 18.48 -18.12
CA SER A 267 -11.97 18.97 -19.43
C SER A 267 -13.49 19.01 -19.66
N ILE A 268 -14.28 18.41 -18.76
CA ILE A 268 -15.73 18.31 -18.88
C ILE A 268 -16.44 19.16 -17.82
N SER A 269 -16.12 18.94 -16.54
CA SER A 269 -16.73 19.61 -15.41
C SER A 269 -15.92 19.44 -14.12
N GLU A 270 -15.81 20.52 -13.34
CA GLU A 270 -15.21 20.49 -12.00
C GLU A 270 -15.94 19.50 -11.05
N THR A 271 -17.26 19.38 -11.21
CA THR A 271 -18.08 18.44 -10.45
C THR A 271 -17.59 16.99 -10.62
N GLY A 272 -17.18 16.61 -11.84
CA GLY A 272 -16.64 15.27 -12.10
C GLY A 272 -15.35 15.00 -11.32
N VAL A 273 -14.45 15.97 -11.20
CA VAL A 273 -13.22 15.87 -10.41
C VAL A 273 -13.53 15.72 -8.92
N ILE A 274 -14.48 16.49 -8.39
CA ILE A 274 -14.95 16.39 -6.99
C ILE A 274 -15.50 15.00 -6.71
N ILE A 275 -16.36 14.48 -7.58
CA ILE A 275 -16.98 13.15 -7.45
C ILE A 275 -15.90 12.06 -7.45
N LEU A 276 -14.91 12.14 -8.35
CA LEU A 276 -13.80 11.19 -8.41
C LEU A 276 -12.98 11.20 -7.11
N GLY A 277 -12.71 12.38 -6.56
CA GLY A 277 -12.00 12.54 -5.28
C GLY A 277 -12.76 11.90 -4.12
N ILE A 278 -14.08 12.12 -4.02
CA ILE A 278 -14.93 11.51 -3.01
C ILE A 278 -14.95 9.99 -3.18
N TYR A 279 -15.13 9.50 -4.41
CA TYR A 279 -15.11 8.07 -4.72
C TYR A 279 -13.83 7.41 -4.22
N TYR A 280 -12.65 7.96 -4.52
CA TYR A 280 -11.38 7.36 -4.07
C TYR A 280 -11.22 7.34 -2.56
N LYS A 281 -11.71 8.35 -1.84
CA LYS A 281 -11.72 8.34 -0.38
C LYS A 281 -12.58 7.20 0.17
N LEU A 282 -13.77 7.02 -0.38
CA LEU A 282 -14.68 5.95 0.02
C LEU A 282 -14.16 4.56 -0.36
N GLN A 283 -13.63 4.41 -1.57
CA GLN A 283 -13.04 3.18 -2.06
C GLN A 283 -11.90 2.70 -1.18
N THR A 284 -11.05 3.63 -0.69
CA THR A 284 -9.89 3.29 0.14
C THR A 284 -10.29 2.42 1.33
N PHE A 285 -11.39 2.72 2.02
CA PHE A 285 -11.83 1.93 3.19
C PHE A 285 -12.17 0.48 2.82
N LEU A 286 -12.81 0.25 1.68
CA LEU A 286 -13.14 -1.10 1.20
C LEU A 286 -11.88 -1.88 0.83
N TYR A 287 -11.00 -1.25 0.05
CA TYR A 287 -9.79 -1.90 -0.44
C TYR A 287 -8.73 -2.11 0.65
N LEU A 288 -8.71 -1.31 1.73
CA LEU A 288 -7.84 -1.56 2.88
C LEU A 288 -8.08 -2.95 3.48
N SER A 289 -9.35 -3.37 3.62
CA SER A 289 -9.69 -4.69 4.15
C SER A 289 -9.19 -5.82 3.24
N VAL A 290 -9.37 -5.69 1.93
CA VAL A 290 -8.89 -6.68 0.95
C VAL A 290 -7.36 -6.70 0.89
N ASN A 291 -6.71 -5.54 0.91
CA ASN A 291 -5.25 -5.44 0.90
C ASN A 291 -4.63 -6.02 2.18
N GLY A 292 -5.23 -5.78 3.35
CA GLY A 292 -4.80 -6.40 4.61
C GLY A 292 -4.91 -7.93 4.56
N MET A 293 -5.98 -8.45 3.96
CA MET A 293 -6.13 -9.89 3.73
C MET A 293 -5.05 -10.43 2.78
N ILE A 294 -4.73 -9.72 1.69
CA ILE A 294 -3.66 -10.12 0.77
C ILE A 294 -2.29 -10.13 1.46
N GLN A 295 -2.01 -9.18 2.36
CA GLN A 295 -0.78 -9.20 3.15
C GLN A 295 -0.67 -10.45 4.01
N GLY A 296 -1.78 -10.90 4.62
CA GLY A 296 -1.83 -12.17 5.35
C GLY A 296 -1.73 -13.41 4.46
N MET A 297 -2.30 -13.35 3.27
CA MET A 297 -2.29 -14.44 2.29
C MET A 297 -0.89 -14.69 1.68
N ARG A 298 -0.11 -13.63 1.39
CA ARG A 298 1.19 -13.75 0.69
C ARG A 298 2.14 -14.77 1.33
N PRO A 299 2.51 -14.67 2.61
CA PRO A 299 3.46 -15.63 3.20
C PRO A 299 2.88 -17.05 3.26
N LEU A 300 1.56 -17.20 3.44
CA LEU A 300 0.93 -18.53 3.41
C LEU A 300 1.07 -19.18 2.03
N MET A 301 0.79 -18.44 0.97
CA MET A 301 0.93 -18.94 -0.38
C MET A 301 2.40 -19.19 -0.75
N GLY A 302 3.30 -18.24 -0.44
CA GLY A 302 4.73 -18.36 -0.70
C GLY A 302 5.35 -19.58 -0.01
N TYR A 303 5.03 -19.79 1.27
CA TYR A 303 5.48 -20.96 2.04
C TYR A 303 4.98 -22.28 1.43
N ASN A 304 3.68 -22.40 1.19
CA ASN A 304 3.10 -23.63 0.65
C ASN A 304 3.57 -23.89 -0.81
N TYR A 305 3.85 -22.83 -1.57
CA TYR A 305 4.43 -22.97 -2.91
C TYR A 305 5.87 -23.49 -2.84
N GLY A 306 6.68 -22.97 -1.93
CA GLY A 306 8.02 -23.51 -1.65
C GLY A 306 8.02 -24.95 -1.17
N ALA A 307 7.02 -25.33 -0.36
CA ALA A 307 6.80 -26.69 0.11
C ALA A 307 6.19 -27.63 -0.96
N LYS A 308 5.93 -27.15 -2.18
CA LYS A 308 5.30 -27.87 -3.29
C LYS A 308 3.86 -28.34 -2.99
N GLU A 309 3.19 -27.72 -2.01
CA GLU A 309 1.79 -28.00 -1.64
C GLU A 309 0.81 -27.23 -2.51
N TYR A 310 0.82 -27.45 -3.78
CA TYR A 310 0.09 -26.68 -4.78
C TYR A 310 -1.43 -26.73 -4.65
N LYS A 311 -1.97 -27.87 -4.17
CA LYS A 311 -3.40 -27.98 -3.85
C LYS A 311 -3.79 -27.00 -2.74
N ARG A 312 -2.91 -26.90 -1.72
CA ARG A 312 -3.11 -25.96 -0.60
C ARG A 312 -2.98 -24.51 -1.04
N VAL A 313 -2.02 -24.19 -1.91
CA VAL A 313 -1.91 -22.85 -2.53
C VAL A 313 -3.22 -22.46 -3.22
N ASN A 314 -3.78 -23.35 -4.03
CA ASN A 314 -5.05 -23.07 -4.72
C ASN A 314 -6.24 -22.93 -3.76
N ASN A 315 -6.27 -23.70 -2.69
CA ASN A 315 -7.32 -23.59 -1.67
C ASN A 315 -7.22 -22.28 -0.89
N ILE A 316 -5.99 -21.81 -0.56
CA ILE A 316 -5.76 -20.51 0.07
C ILE A 316 -6.25 -19.39 -0.86
N TYR A 317 -5.89 -19.45 -2.16
CA TYR A 317 -6.35 -18.50 -3.17
C TYR A 317 -7.89 -18.44 -3.26
N ARG A 318 -8.54 -19.61 -3.39
CA ARG A 318 -10.01 -19.68 -3.46
C ARG A 318 -10.68 -19.09 -2.22
N LEU A 319 -10.18 -19.41 -1.04
CA LEU A 319 -10.73 -18.91 0.21
C LEU A 319 -10.53 -17.38 0.32
N ALA A 320 -9.34 -16.87 0.00
CA ALA A 320 -9.08 -15.44 -0.01
C ALA A 320 -9.99 -14.71 -1.02
N LEU A 321 -10.18 -15.29 -2.21
CA LEU A 321 -11.08 -14.75 -3.22
C LEU A 321 -12.54 -14.72 -2.72
N THR A 322 -13.00 -15.78 -2.06
CA THR A 322 -14.37 -15.83 -1.49
C THR A 322 -14.57 -14.75 -0.43
N ILE A 323 -13.59 -14.55 0.47
CA ILE A 323 -13.64 -13.50 1.49
C ILE A 323 -13.64 -12.11 0.82
N ALA A 324 -12.77 -11.89 -0.17
CA ALA A 324 -12.71 -10.62 -0.91
C ALA A 324 -14.04 -10.32 -1.63
N ILE A 325 -14.64 -11.31 -2.28
CA ILE A 325 -15.96 -11.19 -2.91
C ILE A 325 -17.01 -10.79 -1.87
N GLY A 326 -17.00 -11.39 -0.69
CA GLY A 326 -17.92 -11.04 0.41
C GLY A 326 -17.76 -9.59 0.86
N ILE A 327 -16.52 -9.11 1.07
CA ILE A 327 -16.22 -7.72 1.44
C ILE A 327 -16.69 -6.76 0.35
N MET A 328 -16.35 -7.05 -0.91
CA MET A 328 -16.70 -6.20 -2.05
C MET A 328 -18.20 -6.22 -2.35
N ALA A 329 -18.90 -7.34 -2.13
CA ALA A 329 -20.35 -7.42 -2.22
C ALA A 329 -21.03 -6.52 -1.18
N ALA A 330 -20.57 -6.55 0.07
CA ALA A 330 -21.07 -5.65 1.11
C ALA A 330 -20.85 -4.17 0.71
N GLY A 331 -19.67 -3.82 0.19
CA GLY A 331 -19.40 -2.47 -0.32
C GLY A 331 -20.28 -2.08 -1.51
N THR A 332 -20.51 -3.02 -2.43
CA THR A 332 -21.43 -2.82 -3.57
C THR A 332 -22.83 -2.52 -3.09
N LEU A 333 -23.37 -3.30 -2.15
CA LEU A 333 -24.70 -3.09 -1.59
C LEU A 333 -24.82 -1.71 -0.92
N LEU A 334 -23.82 -1.33 -0.12
CA LEU A 334 -23.79 -0.01 0.51
C LEU A 334 -23.82 1.13 -0.53
N PHE A 335 -23.06 1.04 -1.60
CA PHE A 335 -23.01 2.10 -2.62
C PHE A 335 -24.20 2.10 -3.58
N ILE A 336 -24.92 0.98 -3.72
CA ILE A 336 -26.16 0.93 -4.48
C ILE A 336 -27.32 1.52 -3.67
N PHE A 337 -27.45 1.14 -2.40
CA PHE A 337 -28.63 1.50 -1.59
C PHE A 337 -28.49 2.84 -0.86
N THR A 338 -27.28 3.26 -0.46
CA THR A 338 -27.06 4.47 0.33
C THR A 338 -26.03 5.45 -0.26
N PRO A 339 -25.91 5.62 -1.59
CA PRO A 339 -24.86 6.45 -2.17
C PRO A 339 -25.02 7.93 -1.82
N GLU A 340 -26.24 8.43 -1.70
CA GLU A 340 -26.52 9.82 -1.33
C GLU A 340 -26.07 10.14 0.09
N THR A 341 -26.23 9.18 1.03
CA THR A 341 -25.74 9.34 2.40
C THR A 341 -24.21 9.52 2.42
N PHE A 342 -23.50 8.72 1.62
CA PHE A 342 -22.04 8.87 1.50
C PHE A 342 -21.66 10.20 0.84
N MET A 343 -22.35 10.62 -0.21
CA MET A 343 -22.07 11.91 -0.85
C MET A 343 -22.33 13.09 0.08
N LYS A 344 -23.41 13.07 0.86
CA LYS A 344 -23.76 14.11 1.87
C LYS A 344 -22.70 14.29 2.97
N MET A 345 -21.83 13.29 3.20
CA MET A 345 -20.70 13.44 4.15
C MET A 345 -19.61 14.40 3.63
N PHE A 346 -19.56 14.68 2.31
CA PHE A 346 -18.50 15.44 1.68
C PHE A 346 -18.96 16.73 1.00
N THR A 347 -20.24 16.85 0.65
CA THR A 347 -20.80 18.01 -0.04
C THR A 347 -22.25 18.26 0.34
N THR A 348 -22.66 19.52 0.30
CA THR A 348 -24.04 19.96 0.53
C THR A 348 -24.76 20.34 -0.78
N GLN A 349 -24.06 20.33 -1.91
CA GLN A 349 -24.66 20.69 -3.20
C GLN A 349 -25.50 19.53 -3.75
N GLU A 350 -26.80 19.72 -3.88
CA GLU A 350 -27.75 18.69 -4.34
C GLU A 350 -27.42 18.13 -5.73
N THR A 351 -26.94 19.00 -6.66
CA THR A 351 -26.52 18.57 -8.00
C THR A 351 -25.33 17.63 -7.96
N THR A 352 -24.33 17.93 -7.11
CA THR A 352 -23.15 17.09 -6.91
C THR A 352 -23.51 15.79 -6.20
N ILE A 353 -24.44 15.83 -5.25
CA ILE A 353 -24.93 14.64 -4.54
C ILE A 353 -25.63 13.70 -5.53
N ALA A 354 -26.53 14.20 -6.35
CA ALA A 354 -27.26 13.38 -7.32
C ALA A 354 -26.32 12.75 -8.38
N ALA A 355 -25.44 13.55 -8.96
CA ALA A 355 -24.45 13.08 -9.93
C ALA A 355 -23.47 12.07 -9.29
N GLY A 356 -22.99 12.34 -8.09
CA GLY A 356 -22.10 11.45 -7.35
C GLY A 356 -22.76 10.14 -6.93
N ALA A 357 -24.03 10.18 -6.52
CA ALA A 357 -24.80 8.98 -6.23
C ALA A 357 -24.95 8.08 -7.47
N SER A 358 -25.19 8.66 -8.64
CA SER A 358 -25.19 7.92 -9.91
C SER A 358 -23.83 7.31 -10.21
N ALA A 359 -22.76 8.08 -10.07
CA ALA A 359 -21.39 7.61 -10.28
C ALA A 359 -21.04 6.43 -9.35
N LEU A 360 -21.36 6.54 -8.05
CA LEU A 360 -21.10 5.48 -7.08
C LEU A 360 -21.86 4.19 -7.42
N ARG A 361 -23.12 4.28 -7.85
CA ARG A 361 -23.89 3.10 -8.30
C ARG A 361 -23.24 2.42 -9.51
N ILE A 362 -22.83 3.21 -10.51
CA ILE A 362 -22.20 2.68 -11.74
C ILE A 362 -20.87 2.01 -11.42
N ILE A 363 -19.99 2.68 -10.68
CA ILE A 363 -18.64 2.18 -10.40
C ILE A 363 -18.69 0.94 -9.51
N SER A 364 -19.60 0.92 -8.51
CA SER A 364 -19.69 -0.20 -7.57
C SER A 364 -20.08 -1.54 -8.21
N CYS A 365 -20.70 -1.52 -9.41
CA CYS A 365 -20.93 -2.75 -10.20
C CYS A 365 -19.65 -3.52 -10.50
N GLY A 366 -18.50 -2.83 -10.54
CA GLY A 366 -17.19 -3.43 -10.76
C GLY A 366 -16.53 -4.04 -9.52
N PHE A 367 -16.98 -3.72 -8.30
CA PHE A 367 -16.27 -4.10 -7.07
C PHE A 367 -16.15 -5.60 -6.86
N ILE A 368 -17.24 -6.34 -7.03
CA ILE A 368 -17.25 -7.79 -6.85
C ILE A 368 -16.27 -8.44 -7.82
N VAL A 369 -16.29 -8.01 -9.08
CA VAL A 369 -15.41 -8.55 -10.13
C VAL A 369 -13.95 -8.16 -9.90
N SER A 370 -13.70 -6.94 -9.36
CA SER A 370 -12.34 -6.48 -9.03
C SER A 370 -11.63 -7.36 -8.00
N SER A 371 -12.38 -8.08 -7.16
CA SER A 371 -11.80 -9.06 -6.22
C SER A 371 -10.91 -10.08 -6.93
N VAL A 372 -11.27 -10.48 -8.14
CA VAL A 372 -10.51 -11.48 -8.91
C VAL A 372 -9.16 -10.91 -9.34
N SER A 373 -9.12 -9.70 -9.90
CA SER A 373 -7.87 -9.06 -10.34
C SER A 373 -6.95 -8.73 -9.18
N VAL A 374 -7.51 -8.21 -8.07
CA VAL A 374 -6.75 -7.80 -6.88
C VAL A 374 -6.15 -9.00 -6.15
N VAL A 375 -6.95 -10.04 -5.90
CA VAL A 375 -6.47 -11.27 -5.22
C VAL A 375 -5.49 -12.04 -6.12
N SER A 376 -5.73 -12.10 -7.44
CA SER A 376 -4.82 -12.75 -8.38
C SER A 376 -3.48 -12.03 -8.45
N SER A 377 -3.47 -10.69 -8.46
CA SER A 377 -2.24 -9.89 -8.43
C SER A 377 -1.41 -10.20 -7.18
N GLY A 378 -2.03 -10.17 -5.99
CA GLY A 378 -1.37 -10.52 -4.74
C GLY A 378 -0.90 -11.99 -4.67
N ALA A 379 -1.66 -12.91 -5.28
CA ALA A 379 -1.28 -14.32 -5.39
C ALA A 379 -0.08 -14.51 -6.31
N LEU A 380 -0.03 -13.83 -7.47
CA LEU A 380 1.11 -13.86 -8.39
C LEU A 380 2.39 -13.34 -7.70
N GLU A 381 2.29 -12.25 -6.93
CA GLU A 381 3.41 -11.77 -6.12
C GLU A 381 3.88 -12.85 -5.14
N ALA A 382 2.96 -13.50 -4.43
CA ALA A 382 3.26 -14.57 -3.47
C ALA A 382 3.97 -15.78 -4.11
N LEU A 383 3.69 -16.05 -5.38
CA LEU A 383 4.35 -17.10 -6.17
C LEU A 383 5.71 -16.65 -6.75
N GLY A 384 6.18 -15.44 -6.47
CA GLY A 384 7.39 -14.88 -7.06
C GLY A 384 7.23 -14.43 -8.52
N LYS A 385 5.98 -14.28 -8.98
CA LYS A 385 5.61 -13.89 -10.35
C LYS A 385 5.28 -12.40 -10.42
N GLY A 386 6.24 -11.54 -10.02
CA GLY A 386 6.05 -10.09 -9.92
C GLY A 386 5.72 -9.44 -11.26
N ASN A 387 6.38 -9.85 -12.35
CA ASN A 387 6.13 -9.30 -13.68
C ASN A 387 4.71 -9.58 -14.15
N GLU A 388 4.20 -10.78 -13.91
CA GLU A 388 2.82 -11.17 -14.23
C GLU A 388 1.81 -10.35 -13.41
N SER A 389 2.12 -10.08 -12.12
CA SER A 389 1.31 -9.16 -11.29
C SER A 389 1.31 -7.74 -11.85
N LEU A 390 2.47 -7.24 -12.28
CA LEU A 390 2.58 -5.90 -12.89
C LEU A 390 1.77 -5.80 -14.20
N VAL A 391 1.77 -6.83 -15.05
CA VAL A 391 0.94 -6.84 -16.26
C VAL A 391 -0.54 -6.69 -15.91
N VAL A 392 -1.04 -7.43 -14.92
CA VAL A 392 -2.43 -7.29 -14.44
C VAL A 392 -2.71 -5.86 -13.97
N SER A 393 -1.81 -5.28 -13.21
CA SER A 393 -1.96 -3.91 -12.69
C SER A 393 -1.89 -2.85 -13.80
N LEU A 394 -0.98 -3.00 -14.77
CA LEU A 394 -0.90 -2.09 -15.94
C LEU A 394 -2.19 -2.12 -16.76
N LEU A 395 -2.74 -3.30 -17.02
CA LEU A 395 -4.02 -3.43 -17.72
C LEU A 395 -5.13 -2.72 -16.95
N ARG A 396 -5.19 -2.92 -15.63
CA ARG A 396 -6.20 -2.37 -14.75
C ARG A 396 -6.13 -0.86 -14.61
N TYR A 397 -4.94 -0.31 -14.42
CA TYR A 397 -4.76 1.10 -14.05
C TYR A 397 -4.39 2.03 -15.19
N LEU A 398 -3.92 1.52 -16.34
CA LEU A 398 -3.48 2.38 -17.45
C LEU A 398 -4.01 1.91 -18.80
N VAL A 399 -3.71 0.67 -19.21
CA VAL A 399 -3.85 0.25 -20.60
C VAL A 399 -5.31 0.14 -21.04
N ILE A 400 -6.22 -0.27 -20.14
CA ILE A 400 -7.64 -0.43 -20.46
C ILE A 400 -8.42 0.78 -20.00
N ILE A 401 -8.33 1.15 -18.72
CA ILE A 401 -9.24 2.14 -18.13
C ILE A 401 -9.05 3.54 -18.72
N VAL A 402 -7.81 4.00 -18.94
CA VAL A 402 -7.56 5.38 -19.41
C VAL A 402 -8.05 5.56 -20.85
N PRO A 403 -7.67 4.71 -21.84
CA PRO A 403 -8.22 4.83 -23.19
C PRO A 403 -9.75 4.65 -23.22
N LEU A 404 -10.28 3.71 -22.44
CA LEU A 404 -11.72 3.46 -22.39
C LEU A 404 -12.49 4.65 -21.81
N ALA A 405 -11.98 5.26 -20.72
CA ALA A 405 -12.57 6.47 -20.15
C ALA A 405 -12.54 7.63 -21.15
N PHE A 406 -11.43 7.80 -21.88
CA PHE A 406 -11.29 8.84 -22.90
C PHE A 406 -12.27 8.63 -24.06
N VAL A 407 -12.45 7.40 -24.53
CA VAL A 407 -13.36 7.09 -25.63
C VAL A 407 -14.82 7.22 -25.17
N LEU A 408 -15.20 6.59 -24.07
CA LEU A 408 -16.59 6.61 -23.58
C LEU A 408 -17.04 8.02 -23.16
N ASN A 409 -16.10 8.83 -22.68
CA ASN A 409 -16.40 10.23 -22.37
C ASN A 409 -16.92 11.02 -23.59
N ARG A 410 -16.42 10.74 -24.81
CA ARG A 410 -16.86 11.41 -26.03
C ARG A 410 -18.29 11.07 -26.42
N PHE A 411 -18.78 9.90 -26.02
CA PHE A 411 -20.14 9.44 -26.38
C PHE A 411 -21.20 9.76 -25.33
N ILE A 412 -20.87 9.62 -24.05
CA ILE A 412 -21.82 9.74 -22.95
C ILE A 412 -21.33 10.64 -21.80
N GLY A 413 -20.31 11.49 -22.05
CA GLY A 413 -19.80 12.46 -21.10
C GLY A 413 -19.20 11.79 -19.85
N ALA A 414 -19.31 12.47 -18.69
CA ALA A 414 -18.74 11.99 -17.42
C ALA A 414 -19.22 10.58 -17.04
N ASN A 415 -20.44 10.19 -17.41
CA ASN A 415 -20.95 8.84 -17.18
C ASN A 415 -20.10 7.78 -17.89
N GLY A 416 -19.49 8.11 -19.04
CA GLY A 416 -18.58 7.25 -19.76
C GLY A 416 -17.33 6.92 -18.93
N VAL A 417 -16.82 7.91 -18.19
CA VAL A 417 -15.70 7.68 -17.29
C VAL A 417 -16.08 6.69 -16.17
N TRP A 418 -17.28 6.82 -15.60
CA TRP A 418 -17.76 5.88 -14.56
C TRP A 418 -17.96 4.46 -15.08
N HIS A 419 -18.50 4.31 -16.28
CA HIS A 419 -18.65 3.00 -16.92
C HIS A 419 -17.30 2.33 -17.24
N SER A 420 -16.24 3.08 -17.50
CA SER A 420 -14.91 2.51 -17.75
C SER A 420 -14.38 1.67 -16.60
N PHE A 421 -14.79 1.93 -15.34
CA PHE A 421 -14.34 1.19 -14.18
C PHE A 421 -14.79 -0.28 -14.23
N TRP A 422 -16.09 -0.53 -14.26
CA TRP A 422 -16.60 -1.91 -14.21
C TRP A 422 -16.25 -2.72 -15.48
N ILE A 423 -16.18 -2.08 -16.65
CA ILE A 423 -15.74 -2.73 -17.89
C ILE A 423 -14.28 -3.18 -17.76
N THR A 424 -13.41 -2.27 -17.31
CA THR A 424 -11.98 -2.57 -17.07
C THR A 424 -11.83 -3.71 -16.07
N GLU A 425 -12.52 -3.66 -14.93
CA GLU A 425 -12.43 -4.69 -13.91
C GLU A 425 -12.88 -6.05 -14.46
N THR A 426 -13.92 -6.09 -15.30
CA THR A 426 -14.38 -7.33 -15.93
C THR A 426 -13.32 -7.92 -16.85
N VAL A 427 -12.78 -7.13 -17.77
CA VAL A 427 -11.74 -7.60 -18.69
C VAL A 427 -10.49 -8.06 -17.93
N THR A 428 -10.05 -7.25 -16.97
CA THR A 428 -8.84 -7.53 -16.19
C THR A 428 -9.02 -8.78 -15.31
N ALA A 429 -10.20 -9.03 -14.77
CA ALA A 429 -10.49 -10.22 -13.98
C ALA A 429 -10.28 -11.51 -14.78
N PHE A 430 -10.77 -11.58 -16.01
CA PHE A 430 -10.56 -12.74 -16.88
C PHE A 430 -9.07 -12.95 -17.18
N VAL A 431 -8.35 -11.89 -17.54
CA VAL A 431 -6.92 -11.95 -17.83
C VAL A 431 -6.13 -12.36 -16.57
N ALA A 432 -6.40 -11.75 -15.43
CA ALA A 432 -5.72 -12.03 -14.17
C ALA A 432 -5.91 -13.47 -13.71
N TYR A 433 -7.13 -13.98 -13.79
CA TYR A 433 -7.42 -15.37 -13.47
C TYR A 433 -6.71 -16.35 -14.42
N GLY A 434 -6.70 -16.06 -15.73
CA GLY A 434 -5.98 -16.83 -16.73
C GLY A 434 -4.47 -16.90 -16.46
N ILE A 435 -3.85 -15.73 -16.17
CA ILE A 435 -2.42 -15.64 -15.83
C ILE A 435 -2.13 -16.43 -14.54
N TYR A 436 -2.95 -16.25 -13.49
CA TYR A 436 -2.78 -16.99 -12.23
C TYR A 436 -2.86 -18.52 -12.45
N ARG A 437 -3.86 -19.00 -13.18
CA ARG A 437 -3.98 -20.43 -13.49
C ARG A 437 -2.77 -20.97 -14.25
N LYS A 438 -2.31 -20.24 -15.26
CA LYS A 438 -1.11 -20.60 -16.02
C LYS A 438 0.14 -20.64 -15.12
N ALA A 439 0.32 -19.63 -14.25
CA ALA A 439 1.44 -19.56 -13.33
C ALA A 439 1.47 -20.72 -12.32
N LEU A 440 0.31 -21.23 -11.91
CA LEU A 440 0.20 -22.37 -11.00
C LEU A 440 0.41 -23.72 -11.71
N HIS A 441 0.11 -23.86 -13.00
CA HIS A 441 0.19 -25.12 -13.75
C HIS A 441 1.52 -25.30 -14.49
N ASN A 442 2.21 -24.22 -14.87
CA ASN A 442 3.54 -24.29 -15.50
C ASN A 442 4.63 -24.57 -14.44
N LYS A 443 4.84 -25.85 -14.17
CA LYS A 443 5.81 -26.37 -13.19
C LYS A 443 6.91 -27.12 -13.85
#